data_32bc18403f82b33d8bf86b32cb35d1f2
#
_entry.id   32bc18403f82b33d8bf86b32cb35d1f2
#
_cell.length_a   1.000
_cell.length_b   1.000
_cell.length_c   1.000
_cell.angle_alpha   90.00
_cell.angle_beta   90.00
_cell.angle_gamma   90.00
#
_symmetry.space_group_name_H-M   'P 1'
#
loop_
_entity.id
_entity.type
_entity.pdbx_description
1 polymer ?
#
loop_
_entity_poly.entity_id
_entity_poly.type
_entity_poly.pdbx_seq_one_letter_code
_entity_poly.pdbx_strand_id
1 'polypeptide(L)'
;MYWHRLRPPLEQIATAGRGQARMAALVIALCLSAMPQLGHAQNTLNLATWGGAYGQSQEIVFFEPFAKETGTSIATVIYDGNLAKLKQMIESDGAALDVIDVSASALDALCKEGLLETMDAASLDAAPDGSAAQEDFLPGAVSSCGVASVAWSTAVAYNRRAFTKGVPTKISALLDTARFPGKRALPKNARYSLELALLADGVPPENVYGELGMPEGADRAFAALDKIMDDVILWDKAEQPVTWLLEDKVVMAAAYSGRLFRAAVGNRSIGILWDGQIYDFDAWAIPKSSNNKTDAVRFIRFATAPARLAEQAEMIAYGPMRKSALSLVGKHPVINIEMQPFLPTAPQNFEKALKFDDAWWRANGEALNSRFAAWQAKVEAAQVAREAARKAKEAAKDEPAKAAP
;
A
#
# COMPACT_ATOMS: atom_id res chain seq x y z
N MET A 1 -11.44 21.50 -2.82
CA MET A 1 -12.34 22.59 -3.28
C MET A 1 -12.42 22.53 -4.80
N TYR A 2 -13.62 22.63 -5.35
CA TYR A 2 -14.01 22.52 -6.76
C TYR A 2 -14.21 21.10 -7.32
N TRP A 3 -15.43 20.61 -7.15
CA TRP A 3 -16.24 19.93 -8.18
C TRP A 3 -17.71 19.96 -7.72
N HIS A 4 -18.42 20.99 -8.10
CA HIS A 4 -19.90 21.03 -8.12
C HIS A 4 -20.37 21.67 -9.42
N ARG A 5 -21.39 21.07 -9.98
CA ARG A 5 -22.29 21.49 -11.06
C ARG A 5 -21.97 20.98 -12.46
N LEU A 6 -22.93 20.15 -12.91
CA LEU A 6 -23.76 20.41 -14.10
C LEU A 6 -24.83 19.33 -14.15
N ARG A 7 -26.07 19.72 -13.80
CA ARG A 7 -27.31 19.07 -14.24
C ARG A 7 -28.05 20.09 -15.13
N PRO A 8 -28.57 19.70 -16.33
CA PRO A 8 -29.50 20.52 -17.07
C PRO A 8 -30.95 20.29 -16.58
N PRO A 9 -31.86 21.27 -16.76
CA PRO A 9 -33.24 21.21 -16.28
C PRO A 9 -34.18 20.49 -17.24
N LEU A 10 -35.18 19.83 -16.65
CA LEU A 10 -36.35 19.29 -17.35
C LEU A 10 -37.33 20.44 -17.63
N GLU A 11 -37.65 20.67 -18.88
CA GLU A 11 -38.81 21.47 -19.27
C GLU A 11 -40.01 20.60 -19.56
N GLN A 12 -41.13 21.05 -19.02
CA GLN A 12 -42.48 20.53 -19.19
C GLN A 12 -43.03 20.89 -20.58
N ILE A 13 -43.76 19.98 -21.20
CA ILE A 13 -44.79 20.36 -22.18
C ILE A 13 -46.06 19.56 -21.87
N ALA A 14 -47.10 20.28 -21.47
CA ALA A 14 -48.49 19.82 -21.40
C ALA A 14 -49.27 20.35 -22.61
N THR A 15 -50.17 19.53 -23.18
CA THR A 15 -51.49 19.89 -23.77
C THR A 15 -52.12 18.61 -24.27
N ALA A 16 -53.21 18.16 -23.76
CA ALA A 16 -54.62 18.38 -23.96
C ALA A 16 -55.17 17.95 -25.38
N GLY A 17 -56.05 16.98 -25.37
CA GLY A 17 -56.89 16.61 -26.56
C GLY A 17 -57.91 15.51 -26.25
N ARG A 18 -59.21 15.89 -26.10
CA ARG A 18 -60.38 15.05 -25.85
C ARG A 18 -60.76 14.22 -27.06
N GLY A 19 -61.31 13.03 -26.85
CA GLY A 19 -62.03 12.28 -27.85
C GLY A 19 -62.67 11.01 -27.27
N GLN A 20 -64.00 11.07 -27.06
CA GLN A 20 -64.85 9.99 -26.56
C GLN A 20 -65.15 8.93 -27.61
N ALA A 21 -65.49 7.75 -27.12
CA ALA A 21 -66.43 6.72 -27.66
C ALA A 21 -65.77 5.52 -28.38
N ARG A 22 -65.80 4.35 -27.77
CA ARG A 22 -66.79 3.28 -28.02
C ARG A 22 -66.42 2.02 -27.24
N MET A 23 -67.37 1.61 -26.36
CA MET A 23 -67.41 0.27 -25.79
C MET A 23 -67.72 -0.77 -26.84
N ALA A 24 -67.00 -1.83 -26.90
CA ALA A 24 -67.57 -3.18 -27.07
C ALA A 24 -66.40 -4.22 -27.11
N ALA A 25 -66.49 -5.21 -26.25
CA ALA A 25 -65.99 -6.59 -26.41
C ALA A 25 -64.49 -6.82 -26.62
N LEU A 26 -63.81 -7.18 -25.56
CA LEU A 26 -63.06 -8.44 -25.51
C LEU A 26 -62.53 -8.68 -24.05
N VAL A 27 -63.37 -9.30 -23.29
CA VAL A 27 -62.97 -9.96 -22.02
C VAL A 27 -62.45 -11.33 -22.41
N ILE A 28 -61.24 -11.49 -22.82
CA ILE A 28 -60.42 -12.73 -22.88
C ILE A 28 -59.04 -12.30 -23.37
N ALA A 29 -58.12 -11.92 -22.49
CA ALA A 29 -56.67 -11.93 -22.66
C ALA A 29 -55.92 -11.21 -21.50
N LEU A 30 -56.42 -11.27 -20.26
CA LEU A 30 -55.77 -10.60 -19.11
C LEU A 30 -55.40 -11.61 -18.03
N CYS A 31 -54.90 -12.78 -18.43
CA CYS A 31 -54.34 -13.79 -17.52
C CYS A 31 -52.95 -14.30 -17.93
N LEU A 32 -52.19 -13.50 -18.68
CA LEU A 32 -50.80 -13.86 -19.03
C LEU A 32 -49.93 -12.63 -18.92
N SER A 33 -49.45 -12.29 -17.72
CA SER A 33 -48.21 -11.55 -17.47
C SER A 33 -48.06 -11.09 -16.03
N ALA A 34 -48.64 -11.78 -15.04
CA ALA A 34 -48.09 -11.73 -13.68
C ALA A 34 -47.15 -12.94 -13.51
N MET A 35 -46.12 -13.03 -14.33
CA MET A 35 -44.92 -13.72 -13.85
C MET A 35 -44.39 -12.88 -12.67
N PRO A 36 -44.35 -13.40 -11.45
CA PRO A 36 -43.57 -12.74 -10.43
C PRO A 36 -42.15 -12.65 -11.03
N GLN A 37 -41.69 -11.44 -11.29
CA GLN A 37 -40.28 -11.22 -11.32
C GLN A 37 -39.82 -11.75 -9.96
N LEU A 38 -39.29 -12.95 -9.95
CA LEU A 38 -38.42 -13.42 -8.87
C LEU A 38 -37.34 -12.33 -8.79
N GLY A 39 -37.62 -11.34 -7.96
CA GLY A 39 -36.60 -10.42 -7.53
C GLY A 39 -35.51 -11.31 -6.95
N HIS A 40 -34.48 -11.57 -7.72
CA HIS A 40 -33.28 -12.14 -7.16
C HIS A 40 -32.92 -11.17 -6.04
N ALA A 41 -33.07 -11.60 -4.79
CA ALA A 41 -32.51 -10.87 -3.68
C ALA A 41 -31.06 -10.62 -4.10
N GLN A 42 -30.73 -9.36 -4.35
CA GLN A 42 -29.39 -9.00 -4.82
C GLN A 42 -28.45 -9.40 -3.69
N ASN A 43 -27.67 -10.45 -3.90
CA ASN A 43 -26.69 -10.89 -2.92
C ASN A 43 -25.74 -9.73 -2.66
N THR A 44 -25.42 -9.50 -1.40
CA THR A 44 -24.46 -8.47 -1.01
C THR A 44 -23.31 -9.13 -0.26
N LEU A 45 -22.09 -8.92 -0.68
CA LEU A 45 -20.88 -9.29 0.05
C LEU A 45 -20.46 -8.12 0.95
N ASN A 46 -20.31 -8.40 2.24
CA ASN A 46 -19.73 -7.46 3.20
C ASN A 46 -18.22 -7.61 3.22
N LEU A 47 -17.51 -6.54 2.84
CA LEU A 47 -16.07 -6.56 2.61
C LEU A 47 -15.36 -5.54 3.50
N ALA A 48 -14.39 -5.99 4.30
CA ALA A 48 -13.50 -5.08 5.03
C ALA A 48 -12.30 -4.69 4.17
N THR A 49 -12.03 -3.39 4.01
CA THR A 49 -10.92 -2.84 3.24
C THR A 49 -10.33 -1.60 3.89
N TRP A 50 -9.13 -1.18 3.46
CA TRP A 50 -8.37 -0.07 4.03
C TRP A 50 -8.92 1.33 3.70
N GLY A 51 -9.75 1.49 2.68
CA GLY A 51 -10.29 2.78 2.24
C GLY A 51 -9.26 3.70 1.57
N GLY A 52 -9.56 5.00 1.55
CA GLY A 52 -8.73 6.03 0.89
C GLY A 52 -8.54 5.81 -0.60
N ALA A 53 -7.43 6.23 -1.18
CA ALA A 53 -7.13 6.06 -2.61
C ALA A 53 -7.04 4.58 -3.02
N TYR A 54 -6.57 3.73 -2.11
CA TYR A 54 -6.54 2.28 -2.33
C TYR A 54 -7.97 1.70 -2.43
N GLY A 55 -8.83 1.99 -1.45
CA GLY A 55 -10.23 1.55 -1.51
C GLY A 55 -10.98 2.11 -2.74
N GLN A 56 -10.69 3.35 -3.15
CA GLN A 56 -11.24 3.91 -4.39
C GLN A 56 -10.79 3.14 -5.64
N SER A 57 -9.53 2.71 -5.71
CA SER A 57 -9.06 1.88 -6.82
C SER A 57 -9.76 0.51 -6.84
N GLN A 58 -10.03 -0.07 -5.67
CA GLN A 58 -10.78 -1.32 -5.54
C GLN A 58 -12.23 -1.16 -5.98
N GLU A 59 -12.89 -0.06 -5.60
CA GLU A 59 -14.25 0.24 -6.03
C GLU A 59 -14.35 0.27 -7.55
N ILE A 60 -13.49 1.02 -8.21
CA ILE A 60 -13.50 1.22 -9.66
C ILE A 60 -13.12 -0.06 -10.42
N VAL A 61 -12.12 -0.80 -9.94
CA VAL A 61 -11.55 -1.92 -10.69
C VAL A 61 -12.18 -3.26 -10.32
N PHE A 62 -12.61 -3.43 -9.06
CA PHE A 62 -13.12 -4.71 -8.58
C PHE A 62 -14.60 -4.66 -8.26
N PHE A 63 -15.08 -3.74 -7.41
CA PHE A 63 -16.39 -3.82 -6.81
C PHE A 63 -17.52 -3.49 -7.80
N GLU A 64 -17.43 -2.34 -8.46
CA GLU A 64 -18.40 -1.97 -9.48
C GLU A 64 -18.45 -2.94 -10.68
N PRO A 65 -17.29 -3.35 -11.28
CA PRO A 65 -17.31 -4.32 -12.35
C PRO A 65 -17.83 -5.70 -11.93
N PHE A 66 -17.47 -6.18 -10.73
CA PHE A 66 -17.98 -7.44 -10.20
C PHE A 66 -19.49 -7.40 -10.01
N ALA A 67 -20.00 -6.34 -9.40
CA ALA A 67 -21.44 -6.16 -9.21
C ALA A 67 -22.20 -6.10 -10.55
N LYS A 68 -21.65 -5.41 -11.53
CA LYS A 68 -22.22 -5.33 -12.88
C LYS A 68 -22.24 -6.68 -13.61
N GLU A 69 -21.19 -7.47 -13.46
CA GLU A 69 -21.05 -8.76 -14.14
C GLU A 69 -21.88 -9.87 -13.47
N THR A 70 -22.00 -9.82 -12.15
CA THR A 70 -22.56 -10.94 -11.38
C THR A 70 -23.92 -10.66 -10.79
N GLY A 71 -24.32 -9.39 -10.67
CA GLY A 71 -25.49 -8.98 -9.90
C GLY A 71 -25.30 -8.99 -8.39
N THR A 72 -24.11 -9.35 -7.88
CA THR A 72 -23.79 -9.35 -6.44
C THR A 72 -23.15 -8.01 -6.08
N SER A 73 -23.80 -7.22 -5.21
CA SER A 73 -23.26 -5.94 -4.73
C SER A 73 -22.20 -6.15 -3.64
N ILE A 74 -21.35 -5.15 -3.44
CA ILE A 74 -20.34 -5.12 -2.38
C ILE A 74 -20.63 -3.97 -1.44
N ALA A 75 -20.75 -4.28 -0.13
CA ALA A 75 -20.85 -3.29 0.92
C ALA A 75 -19.52 -3.27 1.70
N THR A 76 -18.89 -2.10 1.78
CA THR A 76 -17.56 -1.98 2.37
C THR A 76 -17.59 -1.46 3.80
N VAL A 77 -16.70 -1.98 4.63
CA VAL A 77 -16.38 -1.50 5.98
C VAL A 77 -14.90 -1.13 6.01
N ILE A 78 -14.59 0.05 6.54
CA ILE A 78 -13.19 0.49 6.62
C ILE A 78 -12.48 -0.23 7.77
N TYR A 79 -11.39 -0.89 7.43
CA TYR A 79 -10.44 -1.50 8.34
C TYR A 79 -9.27 -0.52 8.59
N ASP A 80 -8.96 -0.28 9.86
CA ASP A 80 -7.97 0.70 10.30
C ASP A 80 -6.62 0.08 10.71
N GLY A 81 -6.42 -1.23 10.46
CA GLY A 81 -5.23 -1.98 10.86
C GLY A 81 -5.31 -2.57 12.28
N ASN A 82 -6.38 -2.32 13.02
CA ASN A 82 -6.55 -2.88 14.36
C ASN A 82 -7.07 -4.33 14.27
N LEU A 83 -6.15 -5.29 14.43
CA LEU A 83 -6.46 -6.71 14.34
C LEU A 83 -7.49 -7.18 15.39
N ALA A 84 -7.44 -6.65 16.62
CA ALA A 84 -8.40 -7.03 17.67
C ALA A 84 -9.83 -6.59 17.30
N LYS A 85 -9.98 -5.39 16.74
CA LYS A 85 -11.26 -4.90 16.24
C LYS A 85 -11.76 -5.72 15.06
N LEU A 86 -10.86 -6.11 14.14
CA LEU A 86 -11.22 -6.98 13.01
C LEU A 86 -11.68 -8.35 13.49
N LYS A 87 -11.00 -8.97 14.46
CA LYS A 87 -11.43 -10.22 15.08
C LYS A 87 -12.83 -10.11 15.68
N GLN A 88 -13.07 -9.05 16.44
CA GLN A 88 -14.39 -8.79 17.00
C GLN A 88 -15.48 -8.69 15.91
N MET A 89 -15.17 -8.06 14.78
CA MET A 89 -16.10 -7.97 13.64
C MET A 89 -16.36 -9.35 12.99
N ILE A 90 -15.33 -10.19 12.88
CA ILE A 90 -15.44 -11.55 12.33
C ILE A 90 -16.28 -12.46 13.26
N GLU A 91 -16.14 -12.31 14.58
CA GLU A 91 -16.78 -13.16 15.59
C GLU A 91 -18.16 -12.64 16.02
N SER A 92 -18.55 -11.43 15.60
CA SER A 92 -19.84 -10.86 15.98
C SER A 92 -21.00 -11.51 15.23
N ASP A 93 -22.14 -11.69 15.92
CA ASP A 93 -23.40 -12.19 15.33
C ASP A 93 -24.09 -11.17 14.39
N GLY A 94 -23.45 -10.05 14.10
CA GLY A 94 -23.95 -8.99 13.20
C GLY A 94 -23.87 -9.36 11.72
N ALA A 95 -23.83 -8.37 10.84
CA ALA A 95 -23.58 -8.59 9.42
C ALA A 95 -22.18 -9.20 9.25
N ALA A 96 -22.13 -10.52 9.05
CA ALA A 96 -20.89 -11.25 8.90
C ALA A 96 -20.07 -10.68 7.74
N LEU A 97 -18.77 -10.47 7.95
CA LEU A 97 -17.87 -10.16 6.88
C LEU A 97 -17.70 -11.37 5.96
N ASP A 98 -17.80 -11.16 4.67
CA ASP A 98 -17.67 -12.22 3.67
C ASP A 98 -16.26 -12.27 3.07
N VAL A 99 -15.64 -11.09 2.90
CA VAL A 99 -14.26 -10.97 2.45
C VAL A 99 -13.55 -9.93 3.29
N ILE A 100 -12.28 -10.16 3.56
CA ILE A 100 -11.41 -9.18 4.22
C ILE A 100 -10.17 -8.93 3.37
N ASP A 101 -9.75 -7.67 3.32
CA ASP A 101 -8.49 -7.23 2.72
C ASP A 101 -7.54 -6.81 3.85
N VAL A 102 -6.53 -7.60 4.08
CA VAL A 102 -5.67 -7.47 5.26
C VAL A 102 -4.20 -7.61 4.91
N SER A 103 -3.33 -7.07 5.76
CA SER A 103 -1.88 -7.27 5.62
C SER A 103 -1.50 -8.76 5.73
N ALA A 104 -0.37 -9.13 5.15
CA ALA A 104 0.18 -10.49 5.25
C ALA A 104 0.28 -10.98 6.71
N SER A 105 0.65 -10.07 7.62
CA SER A 105 0.77 -10.39 9.05
C SER A 105 -0.57 -10.66 9.73
N ALA A 106 -1.62 -9.91 9.38
CA ALA A 106 -2.97 -10.14 9.89
C ALA A 106 -3.55 -11.42 9.31
N LEU A 107 -3.32 -11.70 8.01
CA LEU A 107 -3.70 -12.95 7.38
C LEU A 107 -3.10 -14.16 8.13
N ASP A 108 -1.78 -14.14 8.39
CA ASP A 108 -1.08 -15.21 9.11
C ASP A 108 -1.65 -15.42 10.52
N ALA A 109 -1.90 -14.34 11.26
CA ALA A 109 -2.46 -14.42 12.61
C ALA A 109 -3.87 -15.01 12.61
N LEU A 110 -4.77 -14.51 11.77
CA LEU A 110 -6.14 -14.99 11.66
C LEU A 110 -6.21 -16.44 11.17
N CYS A 111 -5.32 -16.83 10.26
CA CYS A 111 -5.20 -18.19 9.76
C CYS A 111 -4.78 -19.17 10.86
N LYS A 112 -3.75 -18.84 11.65
CA LYS A 112 -3.28 -19.65 12.79
C LYS A 112 -4.33 -19.81 13.89
N GLU A 113 -5.14 -18.80 14.09
CA GLU A 113 -6.27 -18.85 15.03
C GLU A 113 -7.48 -19.61 14.49
N GLY A 114 -7.43 -20.05 13.23
CA GLY A 114 -8.50 -20.82 12.62
C GLY A 114 -9.76 -20.02 12.29
N LEU A 115 -9.65 -18.70 12.16
CA LEU A 115 -10.77 -17.79 11.88
C LEU A 115 -11.09 -17.65 10.38
N LEU A 116 -10.21 -18.15 9.50
CA LEU A 116 -10.36 -18.04 8.06
C LEU A 116 -10.68 -19.40 7.40
N GLU A 117 -11.39 -19.34 6.28
CA GLU A 117 -11.58 -20.49 5.40
C GLU A 117 -10.25 -20.86 4.72
N THR A 118 -10.11 -22.14 4.41
CA THR A 118 -9.00 -22.59 3.56
C THR A 118 -9.29 -22.26 2.11
N MET A 119 -8.28 -21.74 1.42
CA MET A 119 -8.33 -21.44 -0.02
C MET A 119 -7.46 -22.43 -0.79
N ASP A 120 -8.05 -23.04 -1.81
CA ASP A 120 -7.29 -23.86 -2.76
C ASP A 120 -6.79 -22.97 -3.91
N ALA A 121 -5.49 -22.94 -4.14
CA ALA A 121 -4.89 -22.26 -5.29
C ALA A 121 -5.47 -22.69 -6.64
N ALA A 122 -5.94 -23.95 -6.75
CA ALA A 122 -6.60 -24.44 -7.94
C ALA A 122 -7.97 -23.79 -8.22
N SER A 123 -8.56 -23.09 -7.23
CA SER A 123 -9.78 -22.30 -7.41
C SER A 123 -9.54 -20.98 -8.15
N LEU A 124 -8.28 -20.54 -8.27
CA LEU A 124 -7.89 -19.31 -8.96
C LEU A 124 -7.68 -19.56 -10.46
N ASP A 125 -7.89 -18.52 -11.26
CA ASP A 125 -7.67 -18.61 -12.70
C ASP A 125 -6.20 -18.88 -13.03
N ALA A 126 -5.94 -19.77 -14.00
CA ALA A 126 -4.61 -19.95 -14.60
C ALA A 126 -4.11 -18.64 -15.23
N ALA A 127 -2.81 -18.53 -15.41
CA ALA A 127 -2.21 -17.44 -16.17
C ALA A 127 -2.63 -17.51 -17.66
N PRO A 128 -2.54 -16.41 -18.42
CA PRO A 128 -2.88 -16.40 -19.85
C PRO A 128 -2.10 -17.40 -20.71
N ASP A 129 -0.91 -17.80 -20.29
CA ASP A 129 -0.08 -18.82 -20.95
C ASP A 129 -0.45 -20.27 -20.57
N GLY A 130 -1.45 -20.44 -19.68
CA GLY A 130 -1.92 -21.72 -19.18
C GLY A 130 -1.18 -22.26 -17.96
N SER A 131 -0.17 -21.55 -17.43
CA SER A 131 0.50 -21.95 -16.18
C SER A 131 -0.45 -21.83 -14.98
N ALA A 132 -0.25 -22.71 -13.98
CA ALA A 132 -1.08 -22.71 -12.79
C ALA A 132 -0.98 -21.38 -12.03
N ALA A 133 -2.08 -20.96 -11.39
CA ALA A 133 -2.08 -19.74 -10.59
C ALA A 133 -0.94 -19.70 -9.57
N GLN A 134 -0.68 -20.81 -8.87
CA GLN A 134 0.41 -20.92 -7.90
C GLN A 134 1.79 -20.56 -8.44
N GLU A 135 2.05 -20.84 -9.73
CA GLU A 135 3.32 -20.57 -10.42
C GLU A 135 3.40 -19.11 -10.90
N ASP A 136 2.26 -18.53 -11.23
CA ASP A 136 2.14 -17.15 -11.70
C ASP A 136 2.21 -16.12 -10.58
N PHE A 137 1.73 -16.45 -9.38
CA PHE A 137 1.86 -15.57 -8.24
C PHE A 137 3.31 -15.45 -7.75
N LEU A 138 3.66 -14.30 -7.16
CA LEU A 138 4.94 -14.10 -6.52
C LEU A 138 5.08 -14.99 -5.27
N PRO A 139 6.31 -15.35 -4.87
CA PRO A 139 6.53 -16.22 -3.71
C PRO A 139 5.82 -15.73 -2.44
N GLY A 140 5.06 -16.62 -1.81
CA GLY A 140 4.30 -16.33 -0.59
C GLY A 140 2.99 -15.57 -0.81
N ALA A 141 2.63 -15.26 -2.05
CA ALA A 141 1.38 -14.56 -2.37
C ALA A 141 0.13 -15.43 -2.21
N VAL A 142 0.25 -16.73 -2.36
CA VAL A 142 -0.84 -17.70 -2.13
C VAL A 142 -0.52 -18.51 -0.90
N SER A 143 -1.43 -18.51 0.05
CA SER A 143 -1.37 -19.29 1.29
C SER A 143 -2.60 -20.18 1.41
N SER A 144 -2.63 -21.04 2.44
CA SER A 144 -3.80 -21.86 2.74
C SER A 144 -5.05 -21.10 3.17
N CYS A 145 -4.93 -19.82 3.52
CA CYS A 145 -6.04 -19.01 4.05
C CYS A 145 -6.34 -17.75 3.25
N GLY A 146 -5.59 -17.46 2.20
CA GLY A 146 -5.79 -16.25 1.42
C GLY A 146 -4.83 -16.08 0.28
N VAL A 147 -5.09 -15.08 -0.56
CA VAL A 147 -4.31 -14.75 -1.75
C VAL A 147 -4.00 -13.26 -1.79
N ALA A 148 -2.74 -12.93 -2.04
CA ALA A 148 -2.29 -11.54 -2.11
C ALA A 148 -2.93 -10.80 -3.28
N SER A 149 -3.32 -9.56 -3.01
CA SER A 149 -3.88 -8.62 -3.98
C SER A 149 -2.80 -7.69 -4.54
N VAL A 150 -2.18 -6.91 -3.70
CA VAL A 150 -1.19 -5.88 -4.06
C VAL A 150 0.03 -5.92 -3.16
N ALA A 151 1.20 -5.59 -3.73
CA ALA A 151 2.40 -5.30 -2.96
C ALA A 151 2.58 -3.78 -2.81
N TRP A 152 2.92 -3.37 -1.64
CA TRP A 152 3.43 -2.04 -1.33
C TRP A 152 4.85 -2.15 -0.76
N SER A 153 5.59 -1.06 -0.70
CA SER A 153 6.94 -1.11 -0.16
C SER A 153 7.34 0.18 0.56
N THR A 154 8.33 0.05 1.43
CA THR A 154 9.17 1.15 1.88
C THR A 154 10.41 1.19 1.00
N ALA A 155 10.60 2.31 0.29
CA ALA A 155 11.75 2.55 -0.58
C ALA A 155 12.40 3.89 -0.22
N VAL A 156 13.60 4.14 -0.73
CA VAL A 156 14.30 5.41 -0.53
C VAL A 156 14.06 6.31 -1.72
N ALA A 157 13.48 7.49 -1.50
CA ALA A 157 13.46 8.55 -2.51
C ALA A 157 14.59 9.55 -2.28
N TYR A 158 14.93 10.28 -3.32
CA TYR A 158 15.98 11.30 -3.28
C TYR A 158 15.65 12.52 -4.14
N ASN A 159 16.18 13.68 -3.76
CA ASN A 159 16.09 14.89 -4.57
C ASN A 159 17.28 14.97 -5.53
N ARG A 160 17.01 14.81 -6.84
CA ARG A 160 18.03 14.87 -7.90
C ARG A 160 18.84 16.15 -7.88
N ARG A 161 18.22 17.29 -7.50
CA ARG A 161 18.88 18.61 -7.47
C ARG A 161 19.97 18.70 -6.40
N ALA A 162 19.87 17.87 -5.36
CA ALA A 162 20.90 17.85 -4.31
C ALA A 162 22.23 17.23 -4.75
N PHE A 163 22.25 16.52 -5.90
CA PHE A 163 23.40 15.71 -6.30
C PHE A 163 23.93 16.10 -7.67
N THR A 164 24.98 16.92 -7.71
CA THR A 164 25.59 17.42 -8.95
C THR A 164 26.55 16.45 -9.62
N LYS A 165 27.05 15.45 -8.87
CA LYS A 165 28.04 14.44 -9.33
C LYS A 165 27.43 13.07 -9.62
N GLY A 166 26.14 13.04 -9.90
CA GLY A 166 25.38 11.81 -10.16
C GLY A 166 24.44 11.44 -9.01
N VAL A 167 23.33 10.80 -9.36
CA VAL A 167 22.26 10.41 -8.41
C VAL A 167 22.54 9.05 -7.77
N PRO A 168 21.97 8.76 -6.59
CA PRO A 168 22.05 7.44 -5.99
C PRO A 168 21.38 6.37 -6.86
N THR A 169 22.03 5.21 -6.99
CA THR A 169 21.55 4.05 -7.76
C THR A 169 21.57 2.76 -6.94
N LYS A 170 22.19 2.80 -5.73
CA LYS A 170 22.29 1.68 -4.80
C LYS A 170 21.89 2.13 -3.41
N ILE A 171 21.32 1.21 -2.64
CA ILE A 171 20.88 1.49 -1.26
C ILE A 171 22.04 1.93 -0.36
N SER A 172 23.28 1.53 -0.65
CA SER A 172 24.48 1.97 0.09
C SER A 172 24.67 3.49 0.09
N ALA A 173 24.09 4.23 -0.88
CA ALA A 173 24.08 5.69 -0.88
C ALA A 173 23.39 6.30 0.35
N LEU A 174 22.50 5.55 1.03
CA LEU A 174 21.87 5.99 2.27
C LEU A 174 22.88 6.27 3.37
N LEU A 175 23.97 5.48 3.44
CA LEU A 175 25.04 5.61 4.43
C LEU A 175 26.22 6.45 3.95
N ASP A 176 26.36 6.69 2.65
CA ASP A 176 27.49 7.42 2.06
C ASP A 176 27.23 8.94 2.05
N THR A 177 27.42 9.57 3.22
CA THR A 177 27.24 11.03 3.37
C THR A 177 28.39 11.85 2.72
N ALA A 178 29.50 11.21 2.45
CA ALA A 178 30.64 11.86 1.76
C ALA A 178 30.34 12.11 0.27
N ARG A 179 29.79 11.09 -0.41
CA ARG A 179 29.40 11.19 -1.82
C ARG A 179 28.04 11.88 -2.01
N PHE A 180 27.12 11.61 -1.10
CA PHE A 180 25.75 12.11 -1.14
C PHE A 180 25.45 12.93 0.12
N PRO A 181 26.03 14.15 0.26
CA PRO A 181 25.88 14.96 1.47
C PRO A 181 24.46 15.45 1.70
N GLY A 182 24.07 15.64 2.96
CA GLY A 182 22.76 16.17 3.36
C GLY A 182 22.00 15.23 4.28
N LYS A 183 20.85 15.65 4.76
CA LYS A 183 20.05 14.91 5.72
C LYS A 183 19.25 13.77 5.11
N ARG A 184 19.01 12.72 5.92
CA ARG A 184 18.21 11.54 5.59
C ARG A 184 17.00 11.46 6.49
N ALA A 185 15.82 11.13 5.94
CA ALA A 185 14.64 10.80 6.74
C ALA A 185 14.46 9.29 6.85
N LEU A 186 14.41 8.77 8.08
CA LEU A 186 14.13 7.35 8.37
C LEU A 186 12.91 7.23 9.29
N PRO A 187 12.22 6.05 9.31
CA PRO A 187 11.16 5.79 10.27
C PRO A 187 11.66 5.90 11.71
N LYS A 188 10.86 6.49 12.59
CA LYS A 188 11.08 6.49 14.05
C LYS A 188 10.69 5.13 14.64
N ASN A 189 11.20 4.07 14.06
CA ASN A 189 10.89 2.70 14.38
C ASN A 189 12.08 1.80 14.04
N ALA A 190 12.37 0.82 14.88
CA ALA A 190 13.40 -0.18 14.60
C ALA A 190 13.11 -0.95 13.32
N ARG A 191 11.83 -1.33 13.12
CA ARG A 191 11.32 -1.94 11.88
C ARG A 191 11.58 -1.00 10.70
N TYR A 192 11.98 -1.53 9.60
CA TYR A 192 12.44 -0.84 8.39
C TYR A 192 13.79 -0.13 8.55
N SER A 193 14.05 0.55 9.69
CA SER A 193 15.31 1.29 9.87
C SER A 193 16.53 0.37 10.01
N LEU A 194 16.40 -0.76 10.74
CA LEU A 194 17.49 -1.72 10.89
C LEU A 194 17.69 -2.55 9.63
N GLU A 195 16.62 -2.94 8.96
CA GLU A 195 16.70 -3.61 7.66
C GLU A 195 17.39 -2.73 6.62
N LEU A 196 16.95 -1.46 6.48
CA LEU A 196 17.58 -0.50 5.55
C LEU A 196 19.07 -0.28 5.89
N ALA A 197 19.43 -0.26 7.17
CA ALA A 197 20.82 -0.13 7.60
C ALA A 197 21.67 -1.32 7.15
N LEU A 198 21.20 -2.55 7.35
CA LEU A 198 21.91 -3.76 6.90
C LEU A 198 21.99 -3.87 5.39
N LEU A 199 20.88 -3.60 4.67
CA LEU A 199 20.87 -3.58 3.22
C LEU A 199 21.85 -2.54 2.67
N ALA A 200 21.88 -1.35 3.26
CA ALA A 200 22.82 -0.30 2.88
C ALA A 200 24.28 -0.60 3.24
N ASP A 201 24.51 -1.40 4.28
CA ASP A 201 25.84 -1.91 4.65
C ASP A 201 26.25 -3.17 3.87
N GLY A 202 25.43 -3.59 2.87
CA GLY A 202 25.76 -4.63 1.91
C GLY A 202 25.32 -6.05 2.31
N VAL A 203 24.45 -6.20 3.30
CA VAL A 203 23.84 -7.50 3.63
C VAL A 203 22.83 -7.85 2.53
N PRO A 204 22.92 -9.03 1.89
CA PRO A 204 21.93 -9.48 0.92
C PRO A 204 20.53 -9.60 1.55
N PRO A 205 19.44 -9.31 0.82
CA PRO A 205 18.08 -9.34 1.35
C PRO A 205 17.73 -10.64 2.08
N GLU A 206 18.11 -11.78 1.53
CA GLU A 206 17.84 -13.10 2.09
C GLU A 206 18.50 -13.37 3.44
N ASN A 207 19.54 -12.62 3.80
CA ASN A 207 20.30 -12.78 5.05
C ASN A 207 19.92 -11.77 6.13
N VAL A 208 19.11 -10.75 5.83
CA VAL A 208 18.85 -9.62 6.74
C VAL A 208 18.29 -10.07 8.10
N TYR A 209 17.27 -10.92 8.09
CA TYR A 209 16.65 -11.39 9.34
C TYR A 209 17.52 -12.41 10.08
N GLY A 210 18.32 -13.18 9.37
CA GLY A 210 19.36 -14.04 9.98
C GLY A 210 20.39 -13.20 10.72
N GLU A 211 20.91 -12.15 10.10
CA GLU A 211 21.84 -11.19 10.72
C GLU A 211 21.19 -10.46 11.92
N LEU A 212 20.00 -9.90 11.77
CA LEU A 212 19.29 -9.22 12.86
C LEU A 212 19.03 -10.13 14.08
N GLY A 213 18.91 -11.44 13.85
CA GLY A 213 18.71 -12.44 14.91
C GLY A 213 19.98 -12.75 15.72
N MET A 214 21.15 -12.32 15.27
CA MET A 214 22.42 -12.51 15.95
C MET A 214 22.87 -11.20 16.60
N PRO A 215 23.47 -11.25 17.82
CA PRO A 215 23.97 -10.06 18.49
C PRO A 215 24.90 -9.22 17.62
N GLU A 216 25.85 -9.87 16.92
CA GLU A 216 26.86 -9.23 16.06
C GLU A 216 26.20 -8.55 14.84
N GLY A 217 25.17 -9.17 14.26
CA GLY A 217 24.42 -8.60 13.14
C GLY A 217 23.55 -7.42 13.58
N ALA A 218 22.93 -7.50 14.76
CA ALA A 218 22.24 -6.36 15.35
C ALA A 218 23.22 -5.21 15.64
N ASP A 219 24.41 -5.49 16.20
CA ASP A 219 25.47 -4.49 16.41
C ASP A 219 25.91 -3.84 15.10
N ARG A 220 26.04 -4.63 14.03
CA ARG A 220 26.33 -4.15 12.68
C ARG A 220 25.27 -3.18 12.16
N ALA A 221 23.98 -3.49 12.36
CA ALA A 221 22.88 -2.62 11.96
C ALA A 221 22.92 -1.27 12.67
N PHE A 222 23.16 -1.25 13.99
CA PHE A 222 23.31 -0.01 14.75
C PHE A 222 24.58 0.76 14.38
N ALA A 223 25.71 0.07 14.15
CA ALA A 223 26.95 0.70 13.67
C ALA A 223 26.76 1.35 12.28
N ALA A 224 25.94 0.73 11.41
CA ALA A 224 25.56 1.34 10.13
C ALA A 224 24.73 2.62 10.33
N LEU A 225 23.75 2.62 11.23
CA LEU A 225 22.97 3.81 11.57
C LEU A 225 23.84 4.91 12.21
N ASP A 226 24.85 4.56 13.00
CA ASP A 226 25.77 5.53 13.61
C ASP A 226 26.55 6.32 12.56
N LYS A 227 26.82 5.75 11.37
CA LYS A 227 27.50 6.46 10.26
C LYS A 227 26.72 7.70 9.80
N ILE A 228 25.40 7.72 10.00
CA ILE A 228 24.50 8.82 9.57
C ILE A 228 23.81 9.52 10.74
N MET A 229 24.19 9.22 11.99
CA MET A 229 23.52 9.74 13.18
C MET A 229 23.43 11.26 13.19
N ASP A 230 24.41 11.94 12.61
CA ASP A 230 24.45 13.39 12.51
C ASP A 230 23.53 13.97 11.43
N ASP A 231 23.19 13.18 10.46
CA ASP A 231 22.43 13.58 9.27
C ASP A 231 21.02 12.94 9.18
N VAL A 232 20.63 12.13 10.19
CA VAL A 232 19.31 11.51 10.18
C VAL A 232 18.25 12.40 10.86
N ILE A 233 17.05 12.41 10.29
CA ILE A 233 15.84 12.93 10.92
C ILE A 233 14.83 11.79 10.95
N LEU A 234 14.27 11.52 12.13
CA LEU A 234 13.32 10.43 12.32
C LEU A 234 11.87 10.94 12.17
N TRP A 235 11.06 10.23 11.39
CA TRP A 235 9.67 10.56 11.18
C TRP A 235 8.73 9.54 11.85
N ASP A 236 7.62 10.02 12.39
CA ASP A 236 6.56 9.23 13.01
C ASP A 236 5.22 9.30 12.26
N LYS A 237 5.08 10.29 11.35
CA LYS A 237 3.90 10.43 10.49
C LYS A 237 4.28 10.20 9.04
N ALA A 238 3.53 9.35 8.38
CA ALA A 238 3.86 8.84 7.04
C ALA A 238 3.96 9.91 5.94
N GLU A 239 3.41 11.11 6.13
CA GLU A 239 3.52 12.25 5.21
C GLU A 239 4.82 13.05 5.39
N GLN A 240 5.43 13.02 6.59
CA GLN A 240 6.60 13.85 6.92
C GLN A 240 7.80 13.62 5.97
N PRO A 241 8.25 12.38 5.69
CA PRO A 241 9.46 12.18 4.90
C PRO A 241 9.34 12.75 3.49
N VAL A 242 8.18 12.63 2.87
CA VAL A 242 7.92 13.19 1.54
C VAL A 242 7.84 14.72 1.58
N THR A 243 7.16 15.28 2.58
CA THR A 243 7.09 16.73 2.79
C THR A 243 8.49 17.31 2.96
N TRP A 244 9.33 16.72 3.82
CA TRP A 244 10.69 17.17 4.05
C TRP A 244 11.59 17.06 2.80
N LEU A 245 11.37 16.05 1.98
CA LEU A 245 12.08 15.89 0.72
C LEU A 245 11.69 16.97 -0.30
N LEU A 246 10.40 17.32 -0.37
CA LEU A 246 9.89 18.39 -1.25
C LEU A 246 10.30 19.79 -0.80
N GLU A 247 10.48 19.99 0.51
CA GLU A 247 10.94 21.24 1.13
C GLU A 247 12.47 21.35 1.21
N ASP A 248 13.22 20.44 0.57
CA ASP A 248 14.68 20.37 0.62
C ASP A 248 15.27 20.25 2.05
N LYS A 249 14.47 19.85 3.04
CA LYS A 249 14.94 19.60 4.42
C LYS A 249 15.78 18.34 4.53
N VAL A 250 15.49 17.36 3.68
CA VAL A 250 16.28 16.13 3.52
C VAL A 250 16.60 15.89 2.06
N VAL A 251 17.68 15.20 1.78
CA VAL A 251 18.07 14.86 0.39
C VAL A 251 17.69 13.44 0.02
N MET A 252 17.49 12.58 1.01
CA MET A 252 16.96 11.21 0.87
C MET A 252 15.91 10.94 1.94
N ALA A 253 14.92 10.12 1.62
CA ALA A 253 13.87 9.77 2.55
C ALA A 253 13.37 8.35 2.31
N ALA A 254 13.43 7.49 3.33
CA ALA A 254 12.72 6.22 3.33
C ALA A 254 11.23 6.50 3.61
N ALA A 255 10.36 6.04 2.71
CA ALA A 255 8.91 6.25 2.82
C ALA A 255 8.12 5.20 2.03
N TYR A 256 6.81 5.16 2.25
CA TYR A 256 5.92 4.23 1.54
C TYR A 256 5.78 4.57 0.06
N SER A 257 5.86 3.55 -0.79
CA SER A 257 5.90 3.67 -2.26
C SER A 257 4.77 4.48 -2.87
N GLY A 258 3.53 4.35 -2.39
CA GLY A 258 2.41 5.14 -2.90
C GLY A 258 2.52 6.65 -2.61
N ARG A 259 3.23 7.06 -1.54
CA ARG A 259 3.54 8.46 -1.26
C ARG A 259 4.69 8.96 -2.11
N LEU A 260 5.70 8.11 -2.32
CA LEU A 260 6.84 8.41 -3.19
C LEU A 260 6.41 8.60 -4.65
N PHE A 261 5.49 7.76 -5.13
CA PHE A 261 4.88 7.91 -6.45
C PHE A 261 4.25 9.29 -6.64
N ARG A 262 3.37 9.71 -5.72
CA ARG A 262 2.72 11.02 -5.80
C ARG A 262 3.72 12.17 -5.81
N ALA A 263 4.77 12.07 -5.01
CA ALA A 263 5.83 13.06 -4.99
C ALA A 263 6.62 13.10 -6.31
N ALA A 264 7.01 11.95 -6.84
CA ALA A 264 7.79 11.84 -8.07
C ALA A 264 7.01 12.30 -9.31
N VAL A 265 5.70 12.04 -9.35
CA VAL A 265 4.83 12.54 -10.43
C VAL A 265 4.59 14.04 -10.32
N GLY A 266 4.36 14.54 -9.10
CA GLY A 266 4.17 15.98 -8.84
C GLY A 266 5.45 16.80 -8.97
N ASN A 267 6.61 16.18 -8.81
CA ASN A 267 7.91 16.87 -8.88
C ASN A 267 8.98 15.97 -9.50
N ARG A 268 9.33 16.24 -10.76
CA ARG A 268 10.32 15.45 -11.54
C ARG A 268 11.74 15.44 -10.94
N SER A 269 12.05 16.33 -9.98
CA SER A 269 13.32 16.25 -9.25
C SER A 269 13.36 15.13 -8.21
N ILE A 270 12.23 14.52 -7.87
CA ILE A 270 12.20 13.37 -6.97
C ILE A 270 12.45 12.10 -7.77
N GLY A 271 13.45 11.33 -7.36
CA GLY A 271 13.73 9.99 -7.85
C GLY A 271 13.38 8.94 -6.78
N ILE A 272 13.03 7.74 -7.19
CA ILE A 272 12.84 6.59 -6.32
C ILE A 272 13.99 5.62 -6.53
N LEU A 273 14.61 5.19 -5.45
CA LEU A 273 15.64 4.18 -5.41
C LEU A 273 14.99 2.86 -4.96
N TRP A 274 14.84 1.93 -5.87
CA TRP A 274 14.22 0.64 -5.61
C TRP A 274 15.20 -0.41 -5.08
N ASP A 275 16.50 -0.22 -5.30
CA ASP A 275 17.55 -1.10 -4.77
C ASP A 275 17.44 -1.15 -3.25
N GLY A 276 17.23 -2.32 -2.68
CA GLY A 276 17.05 -2.50 -1.23
C GLY A 276 15.69 -2.04 -0.69
N GLN A 277 14.65 -1.97 -1.52
CA GLN A 277 13.29 -1.75 -1.03
C GLN A 277 12.84 -2.89 -0.11
N ILE A 278 11.97 -2.56 0.85
CA ILE A 278 11.36 -3.54 1.74
C ILE A 278 9.88 -3.59 1.40
N TYR A 279 9.42 -4.72 0.85
CA TYR A 279 8.02 -4.88 0.43
C TYR A 279 7.23 -5.75 1.40
N ASP A 280 5.93 -5.49 1.43
CA ASP A 280 4.92 -6.36 2.01
C ASP A 280 3.70 -6.36 1.09
N PHE A 281 2.67 -7.13 1.42
CA PHE A 281 1.47 -7.22 0.60
C PHE A 281 0.20 -7.25 1.45
N ASP A 282 -0.90 -6.83 0.85
CA ASP A 282 -2.24 -7.06 1.34
C ASP A 282 -2.86 -8.27 0.64
N ALA A 283 -3.79 -8.93 1.29
CA ALA A 283 -4.35 -10.19 0.81
C ALA A 283 -5.85 -10.27 1.08
N TRP A 284 -6.55 -10.91 0.16
CA TRP A 284 -7.93 -11.32 0.29
C TRP A 284 -8.04 -12.61 1.10
N ALA A 285 -8.98 -12.65 2.03
CA ALA A 285 -9.32 -13.86 2.79
C ALA A 285 -10.82 -13.90 3.08
N ILE A 286 -11.31 -15.09 3.41
CA ILE A 286 -12.72 -15.36 3.71
C ILE A 286 -12.83 -15.76 5.18
N PRO A 287 -13.55 -14.98 6.02
CA PRO A 287 -13.86 -15.41 7.39
C PRO A 287 -14.71 -16.69 7.40
N LYS A 288 -14.45 -17.59 8.35
CA LYS A 288 -15.28 -18.80 8.53
C LYS A 288 -16.74 -18.50 8.86
N SER A 289 -16.99 -17.35 9.47
CA SER A 289 -18.33 -16.85 9.80
C SER A 289 -19.13 -16.41 8.57
N SER A 290 -18.51 -16.26 7.39
CA SER A 290 -19.23 -15.89 6.17
C SER A 290 -20.30 -16.88 5.79
N ASN A 291 -21.49 -16.39 5.46
CA ASN A 291 -22.60 -17.14 4.90
C ASN A 291 -22.60 -17.15 3.36
N ASN A 292 -21.75 -16.33 2.73
CA ASN A 292 -21.70 -16.11 1.28
C ASN A 292 -20.39 -16.64 0.65
N LYS A 293 -19.84 -17.75 1.17
CA LYS A 293 -18.51 -18.27 0.80
C LYS A 293 -18.33 -18.49 -0.70
N THR A 294 -19.35 -18.96 -1.40
CA THR A 294 -19.32 -19.20 -2.84
C THR A 294 -19.11 -17.88 -3.63
N ASP A 295 -19.87 -16.83 -3.29
CA ASP A 295 -19.71 -15.52 -3.92
C ASP A 295 -18.42 -14.85 -3.48
N ALA A 296 -17.95 -15.07 -2.25
CA ALA A 296 -16.64 -14.59 -1.77
C ALA A 296 -15.48 -15.20 -2.56
N VAL A 297 -15.48 -16.52 -2.80
CA VAL A 297 -14.49 -17.17 -3.67
C VAL A 297 -14.55 -16.62 -5.09
N ARG A 298 -15.76 -16.45 -5.63
CA ARG A 298 -15.96 -15.87 -6.97
C ARG A 298 -15.41 -14.46 -7.07
N PHE A 299 -15.63 -13.64 -6.03
CA PHE A 299 -15.07 -12.30 -5.96
C PHE A 299 -13.53 -12.32 -5.93
N ILE A 300 -12.92 -13.12 -5.05
CA ILE A 300 -11.46 -13.21 -4.93
C ILE A 300 -10.85 -13.67 -6.27
N ARG A 301 -11.44 -14.68 -6.91
CA ARG A 301 -11.01 -15.12 -8.24
C ARG A 301 -11.07 -14.00 -9.26
N PHE A 302 -12.16 -13.23 -9.30
CA PHE A 302 -12.32 -12.08 -10.17
C PHE A 302 -11.28 -10.98 -9.87
N ALA A 303 -11.14 -10.60 -8.60
CA ALA A 303 -10.24 -9.52 -8.17
C ALA A 303 -8.76 -9.87 -8.37
N THR A 304 -8.41 -11.16 -8.37
CA THR A 304 -7.03 -11.63 -8.59
C THR A 304 -6.74 -12.06 -10.03
N ALA A 305 -7.69 -11.87 -10.95
CA ALA A 305 -7.43 -12.09 -12.37
C ALA A 305 -6.32 -11.13 -12.86
N PRO A 306 -5.39 -11.60 -13.75
CA PRO A 306 -4.26 -10.78 -14.19
C PRO A 306 -4.64 -9.40 -14.73
N ALA A 307 -5.69 -9.32 -15.54
CA ALA A 307 -6.16 -8.06 -16.10
C ALA A 307 -6.64 -7.09 -15.00
N ARG A 308 -7.36 -7.59 -13.99
CA ARG A 308 -7.87 -6.76 -12.88
C ARG A 308 -6.74 -6.23 -11.99
N LEU A 309 -5.75 -7.06 -11.69
CA LEU A 309 -4.57 -6.62 -10.93
C LEU A 309 -3.75 -5.59 -11.73
N ALA A 310 -3.67 -5.72 -13.06
CA ALA A 310 -3.02 -4.74 -13.90
C ALA A 310 -3.78 -3.40 -13.92
N GLU A 311 -5.11 -3.43 -14.10
CA GLU A 311 -5.96 -2.24 -14.05
C GLU A 311 -5.82 -1.49 -12.70
N GLN A 312 -5.75 -2.20 -11.57
CA GLN A 312 -5.51 -1.57 -10.28
C GLN A 312 -4.11 -0.93 -10.20
N ALA A 313 -3.08 -1.60 -10.70
CA ALA A 313 -1.72 -1.08 -10.73
C ALA A 313 -1.58 0.15 -11.66
N GLU A 314 -2.46 0.33 -12.63
CA GLU A 314 -2.56 1.55 -13.44
C GLU A 314 -3.13 2.73 -12.65
N MET A 315 -4.00 2.47 -11.68
CA MET A 315 -4.63 3.52 -10.87
C MET A 315 -3.80 3.96 -9.68
N ILE A 316 -3.02 3.04 -9.09
CA ILE A 316 -2.17 3.32 -7.93
C ILE A 316 -0.82 2.61 -8.08
N ALA A 317 0.24 3.20 -7.53
CA ALA A 317 1.58 2.63 -7.60
C ALA A 317 1.80 1.51 -6.56
N TYR A 318 0.92 0.51 -6.59
CA TYR A 318 1.07 -0.75 -5.88
C TYR A 318 1.29 -1.87 -6.88
N GLY A 319 2.20 -2.78 -6.57
CA GLY A 319 2.57 -3.83 -7.51
C GLY A 319 1.58 -4.98 -7.53
N PRO A 320 1.14 -5.47 -8.68
CA PRO A 320 0.36 -6.69 -8.76
C PRO A 320 1.19 -7.88 -8.24
N MET A 321 0.52 -8.80 -7.56
CA MET A 321 1.17 -9.99 -7.00
C MET A 321 1.19 -11.19 -7.97
N ARG A 322 0.81 -10.98 -9.26
CA ARG A 322 0.93 -11.95 -10.34
C ARG A 322 1.91 -11.48 -11.40
N LYS A 323 2.80 -12.38 -11.85
CA LYS A 323 3.80 -12.10 -12.90
C LYS A 323 3.13 -11.76 -14.24
N SER A 324 2.07 -12.49 -14.60
CA SER A 324 1.32 -12.25 -15.83
C SER A 324 0.62 -10.89 -15.85
N ALA A 325 0.19 -10.37 -14.70
CA ALA A 325 -0.41 -9.05 -14.60
C ALA A 325 0.58 -7.92 -14.91
N LEU A 326 1.86 -8.07 -14.52
CA LEU A 326 2.88 -7.03 -14.77
C LEU A 326 3.06 -6.71 -16.26
N SER A 327 2.93 -7.71 -17.13
CA SER A 327 3.04 -7.51 -18.57
C SER A 327 1.85 -6.75 -19.18
N LEU A 328 0.72 -6.71 -18.47
CA LEU A 328 -0.50 -6.03 -18.89
C LEU A 328 -0.57 -4.58 -18.40
N VAL A 329 0.24 -4.20 -17.41
CA VAL A 329 0.22 -2.83 -16.84
C VAL A 329 0.64 -1.82 -17.89
N GLY A 330 -0.23 -0.86 -18.16
CA GLY A 330 -0.02 0.26 -19.07
C GLY A 330 0.18 1.59 -18.33
N LYS A 331 -0.58 2.59 -18.75
CA LYS A 331 -0.50 3.96 -18.26
C LYS A 331 -1.58 4.26 -17.23
N HIS A 332 -1.25 5.16 -16.31
CA HIS A 332 -2.24 5.74 -15.41
C HIS A 332 -3.37 6.44 -16.21
N PRO A 333 -4.65 6.08 -15.99
CA PRO A 333 -5.75 6.51 -16.86
C PRO A 333 -6.00 8.03 -16.86
N VAL A 334 -5.62 8.75 -15.81
CA VAL A 334 -5.86 10.19 -15.68
C VAL A 334 -4.64 11.03 -16.08
N ILE A 335 -3.45 10.66 -15.60
CA ILE A 335 -2.22 11.46 -15.80
C ILE A 335 -1.35 10.95 -16.96
N ASN A 336 -1.74 9.86 -17.60
CA ASN A 336 -1.14 9.30 -18.82
C ASN A 336 0.38 9.05 -18.74
N ILE A 337 0.85 8.54 -17.62
CA ILE A 337 2.25 8.13 -17.42
C ILE A 337 2.38 6.61 -17.36
N GLU A 338 3.49 6.07 -17.82
CA GLU A 338 3.83 4.65 -17.69
C GLU A 338 3.93 4.28 -16.20
N MET A 339 3.20 3.23 -15.76
CA MET A 339 3.13 2.86 -14.36
C MET A 339 4.23 1.88 -13.93
N GLN A 340 4.74 1.03 -14.81
CA GLN A 340 5.74 0.03 -14.46
C GLN A 340 6.97 0.58 -13.70
N PRO A 341 7.56 1.75 -14.04
CA PRO A 341 8.70 2.30 -13.31
C PRO A 341 8.40 2.62 -11.83
N PHE A 342 7.11 2.72 -11.46
CA PHE A 342 6.65 3.08 -10.13
C PHE A 342 6.12 1.90 -9.32
N LEU A 343 6.11 0.69 -9.89
CA LEU A 343 5.60 -0.49 -9.21
C LEU A 343 6.70 -1.21 -8.44
N PRO A 344 6.51 -1.53 -7.14
CA PRO A 344 7.49 -2.27 -6.36
C PRO A 344 7.80 -3.65 -6.93
N THR A 345 6.83 -4.32 -7.57
CA THR A 345 6.98 -5.68 -8.13
C THR A 345 7.44 -5.71 -9.59
N ALA A 346 7.65 -4.55 -10.24
CA ALA A 346 8.24 -4.52 -11.57
C ALA A 346 9.62 -5.22 -11.56
N PRO A 347 9.97 -6.08 -12.53
CA PRO A 347 11.17 -6.92 -12.45
C PRO A 347 12.44 -6.14 -12.13
N GLN A 348 12.65 -4.99 -12.77
CA GLN A 348 13.82 -4.13 -12.54
C GLN A 348 13.85 -3.49 -11.14
N ASN A 349 12.70 -3.36 -10.46
CA ASN A 349 12.57 -2.80 -9.14
C ASN A 349 12.65 -3.89 -8.05
N PHE A 350 12.29 -5.12 -8.38
CA PHE A 350 12.08 -6.22 -7.44
C PHE A 350 13.35 -7.08 -7.20
N GLU A 351 14.38 -6.96 -8.02
CA GLU A 351 15.58 -7.82 -8.02
C GLU A 351 16.23 -7.95 -6.63
N LYS A 352 16.28 -6.85 -5.86
CA LYS A 352 16.89 -6.80 -4.52
C LYS A 352 15.88 -6.39 -3.45
N ALA A 353 14.64 -6.73 -3.64
CA ALA A 353 13.58 -6.44 -2.69
C ALA A 353 13.67 -7.41 -1.50
N LEU A 354 13.64 -6.86 -0.29
CA LEU A 354 13.48 -7.62 0.94
C LEU A 354 11.98 -7.78 1.24
N LYS A 355 11.51 -9.00 1.44
CA LYS A 355 10.18 -9.21 2.00
C LYS A 355 10.21 -8.88 3.49
N PHE A 356 9.29 -8.00 3.94
CA PHE A 356 9.13 -7.71 5.35
C PHE A 356 8.63 -8.95 6.11
N ASP A 357 9.25 -9.28 7.23
CA ASP A 357 8.90 -10.42 8.08
C ASP A 357 8.36 -9.96 9.44
N ASP A 358 7.05 -9.67 9.48
CA ASP A 358 6.40 -9.26 10.72
C ASP A 358 6.35 -10.39 11.77
N ALA A 359 6.29 -11.66 11.34
CA ALA A 359 6.32 -12.80 12.26
C ALA A 359 7.67 -12.87 12.99
N TRP A 360 8.76 -12.67 12.25
CA TRP A 360 10.08 -12.55 12.82
C TRP A 360 10.18 -11.38 13.84
N TRP A 361 9.64 -10.21 13.48
CA TRP A 361 9.62 -9.04 14.35
C TRP A 361 8.80 -9.26 15.63
N ARG A 362 7.67 -9.95 15.55
CA ARG A 362 6.88 -10.32 16.74
C ARG A 362 7.67 -11.23 17.69
N ALA A 363 8.46 -12.13 17.16
CA ALA A 363 9.24 -13.09 17.95
C ALA A 363 10.55 -12.49 18.52
N ASN A 364 11.19 -11.55 17.79
CA ASN A 364 12.56 -11.13 18.08
C ASN A 364 12.70 -9.62 18.35
N GLY A 365 11.67 -8.83 18.14
CA GLY A 365 11.78 -7.38 18.06
C GLY A 365 11.94 -6.64 19.39
N GLU A 366 11.65 -7.23 20.55
CA GLU A 366 11.59 -6.52 21.84
C GLU A 366 12.94 -5.88 22.19
N ALA A 367 14.01 -6.66 22.16
CA ALA A 367 15.36 -6.17 22.45
C ALA A 367 15.83 -5.13 21.42
N LEU A 368 15.53 -5.33 20.14
CA LEU A 368 15.88 -4.38 19.08
C LEU A 368 15.11 -3.06 19.21
N ASN A 369 13.83 -3.10 19.56
CA ASN A 369 13.04 -1.90 19.81
C ASN A 369 13.59 -1.10 21.00
N SER A 370 13.99 -1.77 22.10
CA SER A 370 14.60 -1.13 23.25
C SER A 370 15.95 -0.48 22.90
N ARG A 371 16.79 -1.16 22.14
CA ARG A 371 18.06 -0.62 21.64
C ARG A 371 17.83 0.57 20.69
N PHE A 372 16.85 0.48 19.81
CA PHE A 372 16.52 1.55 18.88
C PHE A 372 16.01 2.80 19.62
N ALA A 373 15.20 2.64 20.67
CA ALA A 373 14.77 3.75 21.51
C ALA A 373 15.97 4.47 22.17
N ALA A 374 16.97 3.70 22.66
CA ALA A 374 18.19 4.28 23.20
C ALA A 374 19.03 5.01 22.12
N TRP A 375 19.13 4.43 20.91
CA TRP A 375 19.80 5.08 19.78
C TRP A 375 19.09 6.35 19.36
N GLN A 376 17.75 6.34 19.26
CA GLN A 376 16.93 7.51 18.96
C GLN A 376 17.17 8.64 19.96
N ALA A 377 17.23 8.35 21.26
CA ALA A 377 17.53 9.35 22.28
C ALA A 377 18.90 10.01 22.06
N LYS A 378 19.92 9.26 21.62
CA LYS A 378 21.24 9.82 21.26
C LYS A 378 21.14 10.75 20.04
N VAL A 379 20.38 10.37 19.00
CA VAL A 379 20.14 11.21 17.82
C VAL A 379 19.46 12.53 18.22
N GLU A 380 18.41 12.48 19.02
CA GLU A 380 17.67 13.66 19.48
C GLU A 380 18.57 14.58 20.33
N ALA A 381 19.36 14.03 21.26
CA ALA A 381 20.32 14.80 22.07
C ALA A 381 21.40 15.47 21.18
N ALA A 382 21.93 14.77 20.20
CA ALA A 382 22.91 15.31 19.26
C ALA A 382 22.32 16.44 18.40
N GLN A 383 21.06 16.35 17.99
CA GLN A 383 20.36 17.41 17.24
C GLN A 383 20.17 18.67 18.09
N VAL A 384 19.74 18.52 19.34
CA VAL A 384 19.58 19.65 20.30
C VAL A 384 20.91 20.35 20.54
N ALA A 385 21.99 19.59 20.78
CA ALA A 385 23.32 20.14 21.00
C ALA A 385 23.83 20.94 19.78
N ARG A 386 23.61 20.43 18.57
CA ARG A 386 24.01 21.12 17.32
C ARG A 386 23.20 22.40 17.09
N GLU A 387 21.91 22.37 17.33
CA GLU A 387 21.06 23.56 17.22
C GLU A 387 21.49 24.64 18.21
N ALA A 388 21.80 24.27 19.46
CA ALA A 388 22.34 25.19 20.45
C ALA A 388 23.67 25.79 20.01
N ALA A 389 24.60 24.95 19.48
CA ALA A 389 25.88 25.41 18.99
C ALA A 389 25.74 26.34 17.77
N ARG A 390 24.77 26.07 16.85
CA ARG A 390 24.48 26.94 15.71
C ARG A 390 23.99 28.30 16.19
N LYS A 391 23.02 28.33 17.10
CA LYS A 391 22.47 29.59 17.66
C LYS A 391 23.55 30.40 18.38
N ALA A 392 24.43 29.74 19.14
CA ALA A 392 25.54 30.42 19.80
C ALA A 392 26.53 31.05 18.80
N LYS A 393 26.83 30.36 17.68
CA LYS A 393 27.67 30.90 16.61
C LYS A 393 27.02 32.09 15.87
N GLU A 394 25.71 32.05 15.65
CA GLU A 394 24.97 33.14 15.06
C GLU A 394 24.95 34.37 15.97
N ALA A 395 24.66 34.19 17.25
CA ALA A 395 24.71 35.26 18.26
C ALA A 395 26.11 35.91 18.37
N ALA A 396 27.16 35.11 18.30
CA ALA A 396 28.53 35.63 18.35
C ALA A 396 28.95 36.43 17.09
N LYS A 397 28.28 36.21 15.94
CA LYS A 397 28.51 37.02 14.72
C LYS A 397 27.81 38.38 14.75
N ASP A 398 26.67 38.45 15.46
CA ASP A 398 25.85 39.65 15.57
C ASP A 398 26.33 40.58 16.72
N GLU A 399 27.32 40.14 17.52
CA GLU A 399 27.92 41.00 18.55
C GLU A 399 28.85 42.02 17.85
N PRO A 400 28.56 43.33 17.89
CA PRO A 400 29.39 44.36 17.23
C PRO A 400 30.78 44.32 17.81
N ALA A 401 31.81 44.30 16.96
CA ALA A 401 33.18 44.43 17.37
C ALA A 401 33.30 45.63 18.32
N LYS A 402 33.46 45.36 19.62
CA LYS A 402 33.75 46.41 20.58
C LYS A 402 34.96 47.17 20.07
N ALA A 403 34.73 48.41 19.64
CA ALA A 403 35.79 49.33 19.24
C ALA A 403 36.83 49.37 20.38
N ALA A 404 38.02 48.88 20.08
CA ALA A 404 39.14 49.10 20.94
C ALA A 404 39.42 50.62 21.07
N PRO A 405 39.81 51.09 22.28
CA PRO A 405 40.06 52.50 22.54
C PRO A 405 41.23 53.09 21.77
#